data_3a4a42c245be125b0c7f6491a0ce6a8a
#
_entry.id   3a4a42c245be125b0c7f6491a0ce6a8a
#
_cell.length_a   1.000
_cell.length_b   1.000
_cell.length_c   1.000
_cell.angle_alpha   90.00
_cell.angle_beta   90.00
_cell.angle_gamma   90.00
#
_symmetry.space_group_name_H-M   'P 1'
#
loop_
_entity.id
_entity.type
_entity.pdbx_description
1 polymer ?
#
loop_
_entity_poly.entity_id
_entity_poly.type
_entity_poly.pdbx_seq_one_letter_code
_entity_poly.pdbx_strand_id
1 'polypeptide(L)'
;MTKDQFLTELNSYLSVLKPEDRKNTIEFYKEYFEDAENEEAAIEELGSPKKLAEEIIDFHKTSYRGENTQVSRQFSPDESISEIILNITAAKVLINASQEEKIEYNTQNIADDDFSAKIENGKLVIKEKPVFFFSKKGFVSFLENFNINTSSNTSKREILINIPKDTHLEKLEFNSQMGSLKIEEVNIEVIEGYTTCGNFVVKSGIHKKIDFNTSAGAINISDMDIETMKLSSSAGAIKFENIKAGNISASTGAGTIDFIKTESSYINANSGAGNITGNELKSDRGKFNTGAGTNKFQKCDFNEAILNTGAGSIIFQGNLHSYAKINSAIGSVDLNLPDKVENYDINIFSKQGSVKLNGENVEGRGDRLNLGSKTSDTNIKISTTFGKIKISTQEGE
;
A
#
# COMPACT_ATOMS: atom_id res chain seq x y z
N MET A 1 -9.86 -23.92 -33.95
CA MET A 1 -11.12 -23.21 -33.60
C MET A 1 -10.86 -21.75 -33.84
N THR A 2 -11.76 -20.99 -34.47
CA THR A 2 -11.62 -19.53 -34.63
C THR A 2 -12.23 -18.81 -33.43
N LYS A 3 -11.87 -17.50 -33.23
CA LYS A 3 -12.49 -16.60 -32.24
C LYS A 3 -14.02 -16.68 -32.26
N ASP A 4 -14.60 -16.56 -33.47
CA ASP A 4 -16.06 -16.57 -33.62
C ASP A 4 -16.71 -17.89 -33.23
N GLN A 5 -16.06 -19.02 -33.56
CA GLN A 5 -16.49 -20.33 -33.11
C GLN A 5 -16.41 -20.46 -31.61
N PHE A 6 -15.30 -20.02 -31.00
CA PHE A 6 -15.10 -20.01 -29.55
C PHE A 6 -16.20 -19.22 -28.82
N LEU A 7 -16.43 -17.98 -29.23
CA LEU A 7 -17.44 -17.11 -28.63
C LEU A 7 -18.87 -17.62 -28.82
N THR A 8 -19.16 -18.23 -29.98
CA THR A 8 -20.48 -18.84 -30.26
C THR A 8 -20.74 -20.03 -29.34
N GLU A 9 -19.75 -20.92 -29.20
CA GLU A 9 -19.85 -22.05 -28.28
C GLU A 9 -19.95 -21.60 -26.82
N LEU A 10 -19.09 -20.69 -26.41
CA LEU A 10 -19.12 -20.11 -25.06
C LEU A 10 -20.50 -19.51 -24.74
N ASN A 11 -21.04 -18.69 -25.64
CA ASN A 11 -22.37 -18.09 -25.49
C ASN A 11 -23.49 -19.15 -25.36
N SER A 12 -23.38 -20.27 -26.05
CA SER A 12 -24.36 -21.35 -25.97
C SER A 12 -24.36 -22.01 -24.59
N TYR A 13 -23.16 -22.29 -24.03
CA TYR A 13 -23.01 -22.88 -22.70
C TYR A 13 -23.44 -21.93 -21.58
N LEU A 14 -23.29 -20.59 -21.78
CA LEU A 14 -23.70 -19.57 -20.81
C LEU A 14 -25.21 -19.27 -20.83
N SER A 15 -26.02 -20.03 -21.57
CA SER A 15 -27.48 -19.84 -21.68
C SER A 15 -28.23 -19.91 -20.34
N VAL A 16 -27.63 -20.49 -19.32
CA VAL A 16 -28.19 -20.60 -17.94
C VAL A 16 -28.04 -19.32 -17.13
N LEU A 17 -27.21 -18.38 -17.58
CA LEU A 17 -27.03 -17.10 -16.93
C LEU A 17 -28.17 -16.13 -17.28
N LYS A 18 -28.36 -15.08 -16.44
CA LYS A 18 -29.25 -13.98 -16.78
C LYS A 18 -28.81 -13.33 -18.10
N PRO A 19 -29.74 -12.86 -18.94
CA PRO A 19 -29.40 -12.31 -20.27
C PRO A 19 -28.35 -11.18 -20.23
N GLU A 20 -28.38 -10.35 -19.20
CA GLU A 20 -27.45 -9.24 -19.00
C GLU A 20 -26.04 -9.75 -18.65
N ASP A 21 -25.93 -10.69 -17.69
CA ASP A 21 -24.65 -11.28 -17.28
C ASP A 21 -23.99 -12.03 -18.45
N ARG A 22 -24.81 -12.77 -19.22
CA ARG A 22 -24.33 -13.48 -20.40
C ARG A 22 -23.82 -12.52 -21.49
N LYS A 23 -24.59 -11.44 -21.76
CA LYS A 23 -24.21 -10.42 -22.74
C LYS A 23 -22.87 -9.79 -22.35
N ASN A 24 -22.77 -9.34 -21.12
CA ASN A 24 -21.59 -8.71 -20.60
C ASN A 24 -20.37 -9.65 -20.68
N THR A 25 -20.53 -10.92 -20.32
CA THR A 25 -19.46 -11.92 -20.41
C THR A 25 -18.96 -12.08 -21.85
N ILE A 26 -19.86 -12.16 -22.84
CA ILE A 26 -19.47 -12.34 -24.22
C ILE A 26 -18.82 -11.06 -24.80
N GLU A 27 -19.27 -9.88 -24.41
CA GLU A 27 -18.62 -8.61 -24.79
C GLU A 27 -17.19 -8.57 -24.28
N PHE A 28 -16.97 -8.96 -23.03
CA PHE A 28 -15.62 -9.05 -22.44
C PHE A 28 -14.69 -9.95 -23.25
N TYR A 29 -15.09 -11.18 -23.56
CA TYR A 29 -14.23 -12.08 -24.32
C TYR A 29 -14.04 -11.64 -25.78
N LYS A 30 -14.94 -10.85 -26.36
CA LYS A 30 -14.71 -10.17 -27.64
C LYS A 30 -13.54 -9.19 -27.54
N GLU A 31 -13.56 -8.31 -26.54
CA GLU A 31 -12.50 -7.33 -26.29
C GLU A 31 -11.18 -8.03 -25.97
N TYR A 32 -11.20 -9.09 -25.14
CA TYR A 32 -10.00 -9.88 -24.84
C TYR A 32 -9.32 -10.41 -26.09
N PHE A 33 -10.10 -10.93 -27.06
CA PHE A 33 -9.55 -11.40 -28.34
C PHE A 33 -9.11 -10.24 -29.26
N GLU A 34 -9.69 -9.06 -29.16
CA GLU A 34 -9.28 -7.87 -29.92
C GLU A 34 -7.95 -7.31 -29.44
N ASP A 35 -7.68 -7.40 -28.14
CA ASP A 35 -6.43 -6.97 -27.53
C ASP A 35 -5.32 -8.03 -27.63
N ALA A 36 -5.65 -9.26 -27.98
CA ALA A 36 -4.68 -10.36 -28.08
C ALA A 36 -3.82 -10.22 -29.35
N GLU A 37 -2.49 -10.20 -29.20
CA GLU A 37 -1.54 -10.20 -30.33
C GLU A 37 -1.63 -11.45 -31.21
N ASN A 38 -2.12 -12.56 -30.64
CA ASN A 38 -2.26 -13.86 -31.33
C ASN A 38 -3.51 -14.59 -30.86
N GLU A 39 -4.47 -14.77 -31.77
CA GLU A 39 -5.77 -15.44 -31.53
C GLU A 39 -5.63 -16.91 -31.12
N GLU A 40 -4.70 -17.66 -31.71
CA GLU A 40 -4.47 -19.07 -31.37
C GLU A 40 -3.91 -19.23 -29.96
N ALA A 41 -2.96 -18.39 -29.58
CA ALA A 41 -2.42 -18.38 -28.23
C ALA A 41 -3.46 -17.99 -27.18
N ALA A 42 -4.33 -17.05 -27.49
CA ALA A 42 -5.43 -16.64 -26.62
C ALA A 42 -6.45 -17.79 -26.41
N ILE A 43 -6.78 -18.54 -27.48
CA ILE A 43 -7.66 -19.71 -27.39
C ILE A 43 -7.01 -20.83 -26.56
N GLU A 44 -5.70 -21.07 -26.73
CA GLU A 44 -4.97 -22.06 -25.97
C GLU A 44 -4.92 -21.71 -24.47
N GLU A 45 -4.73 -20.43 -24.16
CA GLU A 45 -4.73 -19.90 -22.78
C GLU A 45 -6.10 -20.05 -22.11
N LEU A 46 -7.19 -19.75 -22.80
CA LEU A 46 -8.56 -19.85 -22.29
C LEU A 46 -9.05 -21.30 -22.18
N GLY A 47 -8.44 -22.23 -22.93
CA GLY A 47 -8.83 -23.63 -22.96
C GLY A 47 -10.11 -23.90 -23.75
N SER A 48 -10.94 -24.88 -23.34
CA SER A 48 -12.18 -25.15 -24.05
C SER A 48 -13.33 -24.24 -23.65
N PRO A 49 -14.19 -23.77 -24.60
CA PRO A 49 -15.35 -22.93 -24.29
C PRO A 49 -16.28 -23.54 -23.23
N LYS A 50 -16.42 -24.88 -23.25
CA LYS A 50 -17.24 -25.59 -22.27
C LYS A 50 -16.68 -25.46 -20.85
N LYS A 51 -15.38 -25.73 -20.68
CA LYS A 51 -14.74 -25.65 -19.37
C LYS A 51 -14.76 -24.20 -18.84
N LEU A 52 -14.48 -23.23 -19.70
CA LEU A 52 -14.57 -21.82 -19.38
C LEU A 52 -15.99 -21.43 -18.95
N ALA A 53 -17.02 -21.89 -19.68
CA ALA A 53 -18.42 -21.64 -19.31
C ALA A 53 -18.79 -22.28 -17.95
N GLU A 54 -18.33 -23.48 -17.67
CA GLU A 54 -18.54 -24.16 -16.37
C GLU A 54 -17.95 -23.30 -15.22
N GLU A 55 -16.74 -22.79 -15.41
CA GLU A 55 -16.07 -21.89 -14.45
C GLU A 55 -16.83 -20.58 -14.25
N ILE A 56 -17.31 -19.95 -15.34
CA ILE A 56 -18.11 -18.72 -15.31
C ILE A 56 -19.45 -18.95 -14.60
N ILE A 57 -20.13 -20.03 -14.91
CA ILE A 57 -21.42 -20.38 -14.31
C ILE A 57 -21.26 -20.65 -12.81
N ASP A 58 -20.19 -21.35 -12.43
CA ASP A 58 -19.91 -21.62 -11.02
C ASP A 58 -19.58 -20.34 -10.26
N PHE A 59 -18.81 -19.43 -10.87
CA PHE A 59 -18.58 -18.08 -10.34
C PHE A 59 -19.89 -17.31 -10.10
N HIS A 60 -20.77 -17.26 -11.11
CA HIS A 60 -22.05 -16.57 -10.95
C HIS A 60 -22.93 -17.23 -9.88
N LYS A 61 -22.99 -18.56 -9.84
CA LYS A 61 -23.72 -19.27 -8.78
C LYS A 61 -23.18 -18.95 -7.39
N THR A 62 -21.87 -18.97 -7.24
CA THR A 62 -21.20 -18.68 -5.96
C THR A 62 -21.41 -17.23 -5.54
N SER A 63 -21.36 -16.29 -6.47
CA SER A 63 -21.61 -14.87 -6.20
C SER A 63 -23.05 -14.57 -5.72
N TYR A 64 -24.03 -15.30 -6.21
CA TYR A 64 -25.44 -15.18 -5.79
C TYR A 64 -25.82 -16.06 -4.60
N ARG A 65 -25.08 -17.16 -4.36
CA ARG A 65 -25.42 -18.18 -3.35
C ARG A 65 -25.26 -17.65 -1.92
N GLY A 66 -24.37 -16.69 -1.71
CA GLY A 66 -24.10 -16.07 -0.39
C GLY A 66 -24.97 -14.86 -0.06
N GLU A 67 -25.91 -14.42 -0.93
CA GLU A 67 -26.74 -13.25 -0.63
C GLU A 67 -27.60 -13.48 0.63
N ASN A 68 -27.47 -12.54 1.57
CA ASN A 68 -28.18 -12.56 2.87
C ASN A 68 -27.86 -13.78 3.77
N THR A 69 -26.78 -14.52 3.50
CA THR A 69 -26.32 -15.55 4.44
C THR A 69 -25.51 -14.92 5.57
N GLN A 70 -25.71 -15.43 6.76
CA GLN A 70 -24.98 -15.01 7.95
C GLN A 70 -24.63 -16.24 8.78
N VAL A 71 -23.35 -16.43 9.10
CA VAL A 71 -22.86 -17.47 9.99
C VAL A 71 -22.18 -16.81 11.17
N SER A 72 -22.52 -17.25 12.36
CA SER A 72 -21.91 -16.73 13.60
C SER A 72 -21.46 -17.89 14.47
N ARG A 73 -20.30 -17.75 15.07
CA ARG A 73 -19.80 -18.70 16.07
C ARG A 73 -18.99 -17.96 17.13
N GLN A 74 -19.22 -18.35 18.39
CA GLN A 74 -18.37 -17.98 19.53
C GLN A 74 -17.48 -19.17 19.90
N PHE A 75 -16.24 -18.89 20.23
CA PHE A 75 -15.30 -19.90 20.69
C PHE A 75 -15.37 -20.05 22.21
N SER A 76 -15.24 -21.28 22.70
CA SER A 76 -15.25 -21.55 24.13
C SER A 76 -14.05 -20.88 24.84
N PRO A 77 -14.17 -20.39 26.08
CA PRO A 77 -13.05 -19.84 26.84
C PRO A 77 -11.90 -20.83 27.04
N ASP A 78 -12.20 -22.13 27.00
CA ASP A 78 -11.17 -23.19 27.13
C ASP A 78 -10.34 -23.38 25.85
N GLU A 79 -10.79 -22.82 24.73
CA GLU A 79 -10.05 -22.80 23.46
C GLU A 79 -9.09 -21.59 23.47
N SER A 80 -7.90 -21.74 24.01
CA SER A 80 -6.89 -20.68 24.00
C SER A 80 -6.44 -20.41 22.56
N ILE A 81 -6.77 -19.23 22.02
CA ILE A 81 -6.34 -18.80 20.69
C ILE A 81 -5.22 -17.79 20.87
N SER A 82 -4.01 -18.12 20.39
CA SER A 82 -2.86 -17.23 20.39
C SER A 82 -2.53 -16.69 18.99
N GLU A 83 -2.96 -17.37 17.93
CA GLU A 83 -2.71 -16.97 16.55
C GLU A 83 -3.99 -17.02 15.70
N ILE A 84 -4.05 -16.13 14.72
CA ILE A 84 -5.12 -16.11 13.71
C ILE A 84 -4.51 -16.22 12.32
N ILE A 85 -4.96 -17.17 11.51
CA ILE A 85 -4.54 -17.36 10.13
C ILE A 85 -5.76 -17.20 9.22
N LEU A 86 -5.68 -16.22 8.33
CA LEU A 86 -6.74 -15.84 7.40
C LEU A 86 -6.31 -16.12 5.97
N ASN A 87 -6.90 -17.11 5.34
CA ASN A 87 -6.73 -17.42 3.92
C ASN A 87 -8.01 -17.02 3.19
N ILE A 88 -8.02 -15.83 2.64
CA ILE A 88 -9.20 -15.16 2.13
C ILE A 88 -9.09 -15.00 0.62
N THR A 89 -10.19 -15.18 -0.09
CA THR A 89 -10.21 -14.93 -1.53
C THR A 89 -10.63 -13.49 -1.85
N ALA A 90 -11.80 -13.08 -1.36
CA ALA A 90 -12.38 -11.79 -1.73
C ALA A 90 -13.08 -11.04 -0.59
N ALA A 91 -13.29 -11.68 0.56
CA ALA A 91 -14.00 -11.04 1.66
C ALA A 91 -13.20 -9.89 2.27
N LYS A 92 -13.91 -8.86 2.70
CA LYS A 92 -13.39 -7.84 3.59
C LYS A 92 -13.37 -8.39 5.01
N VAL A 93 -12.22 -8.40 5.65
CA VAL A 93 -12.05 -8.84 7.03
C VAL A 93 -11.94 -7.62 7.95
N LEU A 94 -12.77 -7.59 8.98
CA LEU A 94 -12.74 -6.61 10.05
C LEU A 94 -12.39 -7.32 11.35
N ILE A 95 -11.37 -6.85 12.05
CA ILE A 95 -10.97 -7.36 13.37
C ILE A 95 -11.03 -6.20 14.34
N ASN A 96 -11.94 -6.29 15.30
CA ASN A 96 -12.20 -5.23 16.26
C ASN A 96 -12.03 -5.73 17.68
N ALA A 97 -11.62 -4.84 18.58
CA ALA A 97 -11.71 -5.10 20.01
C ALA A 97 -13.18 -5.11 20.46
N SER A 98 -13.50 -6.01 21.36
CA SER A 98 -14.83 -6.26 21.89
C SER A 98 -14.87 -6.17 23.41
N GLN A 99 -16.04 -5.88 23.99
CA GLN A 99 -16.30 -5.98 25.43
C GLN A 99 -16.72 -7.40 25.84
N GLU A 100 -16.94 -8.29 24.86
CA GLU A 100 -17.29 -9.68 25.10
C GLU A 100 -16.11 -10.44 25.69
N GLU A 101 -16.37 -11.52 26.43
CA GLU A 101 -15.33 -12.34 27.05
C GLU A 101 -14.73 -13.39 26.09
N LYS A 102 -15.28 -13.51 24.88
CA LYS A 102 -14.95 -14.57 23.93
C LYS A 102 -14.61 -14.00 22.56
N ILE A 103 -13.68 -14.67 21.88
CA ILE A 103 -13.47 -14.42 20.47
C ILE A 103 -14.69 -14.95 19.71
N GLU A 104 -15.27 -14.12 18.86
CA GLU A 104 -16.36 -14.51 17.98
C GLU A 104 -16.08 -14.09 16.54
N TYR A 105 -16.64 -14.81 15.59
CA TYR A 105 -16.71 -14.33 14.21
C TYR A 105 -18.15 -14.34 13.70
N ASN A 106 -18.41 -13.40 12.81
CA ASN A 106 -19.65 -13.31 12.04
C ASN A 106 -19.29 -13.14 10.56
N THR A 107 -19.97 -13.90 9.69
CA THR A 107 -19.84 -13.72 8.25
C THR A 107 -21.08 -13.08 7.68
N GLN A 108 -20.92 -12.31 6.63
CA GLN A 108 -22.04 -11.74 5.87
C GLN A 108 -21.84 -12.01 4.38
N ASN A 109 -22.87 -12.50 3.72
CA ASN A 109 -22.89 -12.84 2.28
C ASN A 109 -21.83 -13.87 1.87
N ILE A 110 -21.50 -14.81 2.75
CA ILE A 110 -20.62 -15.95 2.48
C ILE A 110 -21.41 -17.22 2.78
N ALA A 111 -21.56 -18.12 1.82
CA ALA A 111 -22.24 -19.38 2.02
C ALA A 111 -21.43 -20.32 2.93
N ASP A 112 -22.11 -21.16 3.73
CA ASP A 112 -21.48 -22.10 4.66
C ASP A 112 -20.46 -23.02 3.97
N ASP A 113 -20.78 -23.48 2.77
CA ASP A 113 -19.92 -24.35 1.98
C ASP A 113 -18.65 -23.62 1.46
N ASP A 114 -18.64 -22.28 1.42
CA ASP A 114 -17.53 -21.45 0.94
C ASP A 114 -16.65 -20.91 2.08
N PHE A 115 -16.96 -21.31 3.29
CA PHE A 115 -16.28 -20.81 4.50
C PHE A 115 -15.94 -21.95 5.44
N SER A 116 -14.80 -21.85 6.10
CA SER A 116 -14.45 -22.73 7.20
C SER A 116 -13.67 -21.98 8.26
N ALA A 117 -14.01 -22.18 9.52
CA ALA A 117 -13.25 -21.70 10.66
C ALA A 117 -13.01 -22.87 11.63
N LYS A 118 -11.74 -23.10 11.97
CA LYS A 118 -11.33 -24.20 12.84
C LYS A 118 -10.23 -23.73 13.79
N ILE A 119 -10.22 -24.28 14.99
CA ILE A 119 -9.08 -24.12 15.92
C ILE A 119 -8.23 -25.39 15.83
N GLU A 120 -6.96 -25.18 15.54
CA GLU A 120 -5.96 -26.24 15.45
C GLU A 120 -4.71 -25.78 16.21
N ASN A 121 -4.38 -26.46 17.32
CA ASN A 121 -3.20 -26.17 18.13
C ASN A 121 -3.09 -24.68 18.60
N GLY A 122 -4.17 -24.10 19.10
CA GLY A 122 -4.21 -22.71 19.56
C GLY A 122 -4.26 -21.67 18.43
N LYS A 123 -4.45 -22.10 17.19
CA LYS A 123 -4.56 -21.22 16.02
C LYS A 123 -5.97 -21.25 15.46
N LEU A 124 -6.58 -20.08 15.35
CA LEU A 124 -7.84 -19.91 14.62
C LEU A 124 -7.54 -19.80 13.12
N VAL A 125 -7.84 -20.84 12.37
CA VAL A 125 -7.65 -20.87 10.92
C VAL A 125 -8.98 -20.62 10.22
N ILE A 126 -9.08 -19.50 9.53
CA ILE A 126 -10.24 -19.12 8.71
C ILE A 126 -9.87 -19.22 7.23
N LYS A 127 -10.67 -19.97 6.48
CA LYS A 127 -10.48 -20.14 5.04
C LYS A 127 -11.77 -19.80 4.30
N GLU A 128 -11.65 -18.92 3.32
CA GLU A 128 -12.64 -18.69 2.29
C GLU A 128 -12.24 -19.53 1.07
N LYS A 129 -13.15 -20.33 0.53
CA LYS A 129 -12.85 -21.11 -0.68
C LYS A 129 -12.47 -20.19 -1.84
N PRO A 130 -11.56 -20.64 -2.70
CA PRO A 130 -11.23 -19.88 -3.90
C PRO A 130 -12.51 -19.63 -4.71
N VAL A 131 -12.84 -18.38 -4.91
CA VAL A 131 -13.71 -17.99 -6.01
C VAL A 131 -12.82 -18.08 -7.24
N PHE A 132 -13.13 -18.99 -8.18
CA PHE A 132 -12.30 -19.22 -9.36
C PHE A 132 -12.25 -17.93 -10.18
N PHE A 133 -11.09 -17.32 -10.23
CA PHE A 133 -10.80 -16.17 -11.08
C PHE A 133 -9.99 -16.67 -12.29
N PHE A 134 -10.43 -16.24 -13.47
CA PHE A 134 -9.80 -16.55 -14.74
C PHE A 134 -8.32 -16.18 -14.80
N SER A 135 -7.60 -16.70 -15.80
CA SER A 135 -6.16 -16.56 -15.95
C SER A 135 -5.61 -15.16 -15.68
N LYS A 136 -4.40 -15.10 -15.11
CA LYS A 136 -3.76 -13.89 -14.54
C LYS A 136 -3.77 -12.63 -15.41
N LYS A 137 -3.89 -12.70 -16.72
CA LYS A 137 -3.90 -11.54 -17.64
C LYS A 137 -5.29 -11.00 -17.96
N GLY A 138 -6.30 -11.86 -18.07
CA GLY A 138 -7.66 -11.44 -18.43
C GLY A 138 -8.47 -10.84 -17.29
N PHE A 139 -8.07 -11.10 -16.04
CA PHE A 139 -8.85 -10.74 -14.88
C PHE A 139 -8.79 -9.24 -14.52
N VAL A 140 -7.63 -8.60 -14.65
CA VAL A 140 -7.49 -7.16 -14.34
C VAL A 140 -8.28 -6.32 -15.34
N SER A 141 -8.21 -6.65 -16.64
CA SER A 141 -9.01 -5.97 -17.67
C SER A 141 -10.51 -6.30 -17.57
N PHE A 142 -10.88 -7.48 -17.10
CA PHE A 142 -12.28 -7.82 -16.79
C PHE A 142 -12.87 -6.91 -15.70
N LEU A 143 -12.14 -6.60 -14.64
CA LEU A 143 -12.60 -5.69 -13.57
C LEU A 143 -12.66 -4.23 -14.01
N GLU A 144 -11.75 -3.80 -14.91
CA GLU A 144 -11.66 -2.42 -15.38
C GLU A 144 -12.70 -2.08 -16.45
N ASN A 145 -12.97 -2.99 -17.40
CA ASN A 145 -13.89 -2.78 -18.50
C ASN A 145 -15.35 -3.08 -18.16
N PHE A 146 -15.58 -4.02 -17.27
CA PHE A 146 -16.86 -4.04 -16.60
C PHE A 146 -16.81 -2.91 -15.57
N ASN A 147 -17.61 -1.93 -15.80
CA ASN A 147 -18.21 -1.12 -14.76
C ASN A 147 -19.08 -2.07 -13.89
N ILE A 148 -18.48 -3.21 -13.50
CA ILE A 148 -18.92 -3.94 -12.36
C ILE A 148 -18.70 -2.90 -11.27
N ASN A 149 -19.75 -2.11 -11.07
CA ASN A 149 -19.97 -1.52 -9.81
C ASN A 149 -19.58 -2.63 -8.85
N THR A 150 -18.37 -2.54 -8.27
CA THR A 150 -17.94 -3.41 -7.18
C THR A 150 -18.91 -3.28 -6.01
N SER A 151 -19.98 -2.49 -6.18
CA SER A 151 -21.19 -2.41 -5.37
C SER A 151 -22.12 -3.61 -5.50
N SER A 152 -21.97 -4.50 -6.48
CA SER A 152 -22.81 -5.71 -6.60
C SER A 152 -22.06 -6.94 -6.07
N ASN A 153 -22.39 -7.33 -4.87
CA ASN A 153 -22.25 -8.62 -4.20
C ASN A 153 -20.86 -9.15 -3.76
N THR A 154 -19.78 -9.07 -4.53
CA THR A 154 -18.45 -9.45 -4.00
C THR A 154 -17.93 -8.42 -2.98
N SER A 155 -18.28 -7.14 -3.16
CA SER A 155 -17.95 -6.07 -2.21
C SER A 155 -18.74 -6.13 -0.89
N LYS A 156 -19.73 -7.02 -0.80
CA LYS A 156 -20.55 -7.23 0.41
C LYS A 156 -20.15 -8.44 1.24
N ARG A 157 -19.19 -9.26 0.76
CA ARG A 157 -18.68 -10.38 1.57
C ARG A 157 -17.84 -9.82 2.69
N GLU A 158 -18.25 -10.09 3.91
CA GLU A 158 -17.56 -9.56 5.10
C GLU A 158 -17.38 -10.65 6.15
N ILE A 159 -16.23 -10.65 6.80
CA ILE A 159 -15.91 -11.46 7.97
C ILE A 159 -15.58 -10.49 9.08
N LEU A 160 -16.40 -10.45 10.10
CA LEU A 160 -16.17 -9.68 11.32
C LEU A 160 -15.63 -10.62 12.40
N ILE A 161 -14.48 -10.28 12.97
CA ILE A 161 -13.88 -11.00 14.09
C ILE A 161 -13.79 -10.02 15.27
N ASN A 162 -14.48 -10.36 16.36
CA ASN A 162 -14.45 -9.61 17.59
C ASN A 162 -13.51 -10.30 18.59
N ILE A 163 -12.55 -9.56 19.11
CA ILE A 163 -11.52 -10.05 20.02
C ILE A 163 -11.67 -9.31 21.35
N PRO A 164 -11.75 -10.02 22.49
CA PRO A 164 -11.78 -9.35 23.80
C PRO A 164 -10.63 -8.36 23.96
N LYS A 165 -10.89 -7.18 24.53
CA LYS A 165 -9.88 -6.11 24.69
C LYS A 165 -8.61 -6.56 25.42
N ASP A 166 -8.75 -7.46 26.38
CA ASP A 166 -7.66 -7.95 27.20
C ASP A 166 -6.89 -9.12 26.54
N THR A 167 -7.34 -9.57 25.37
CA THR A 167 -6.66 -10.63 24.62
C THR A 167 -5.41 -10.08 23.95
N HIS A 168 -4.30 -10.79 24.13
CA HIS A 168 -3.06 -10.54 23.41
C HIS A 168 -2.79 -11.70 22.46
N LEU A 169 -2.77 -11.43 21.16
CA LEU A 169 -2.45 -12.41 20.14
C LEU A 169 -0.95 -12.34 19.80
N GLU A 170 -0.32 -13.50 19.68
CA GLU A 170 1.08 -13.59 19.27
C GLU A 170 1.25 -13.25 17.79
N LYS A 171 0.31 -13.74 16.94
CA LYS A 171 0.43 -13.54 15.49
C LYS A 171 -0.93 -13.47 14.79
N LEU A 172 -0.98 -12.59 13.79
CA LEU A 172 -1.99 -12.59 12.73
C LEU A 172 -1.30 -12.77 11.38
N GLU A 173 -1.72 -13.78 10.62
CA GLU A 173 -1.31 -13.99 9.24
C GLU A 173 -2.50 -13.79 8.31
N PHE A 174 -2.36 -12.91 7.30
CA PHE A 174 -3.40 -12.62 6.32
C PHE A 174 -2.90 -12.85 4.90
N ASN A 175 -3.48 -13.81 4.23
CA ASN A 175 -3.20 -14.15 2.84
C ASN A 175 -4.46 -13.99 2.01
N SER A 176 -4.43 -13.10 1.01
CA SER A 176 -5.62 -12.85 0.20
C SER A 176 -5.29 -12.59 -1.27
N GLN A 177 -6.28 -12.84 -2.13
CA GLN A 177 -6.22 -12.40 -3.52
C GLN A 177 -6.84 -10.99 -3.66
N MET A 178 -8.07 -10.79 -3.22
CA MET A 178 -8.81 -9.53 -3.38
C MET A 178 -9.42 -9.00 -2.08
N GLY A 179 -9.20 -9.67 -0.97
CA GLY A 179 -9.73 -9.26 0.33
C GLY A 179 -8.97 -8.08 0.93
N SER A 180 -9.69 -7.27 1.65
CA SER A 180 -9.13 -6.19 2.46
C SER A 180 -9.10 -6.59 3.94
N LEU A 181 -8.10 -6.10 4.66
CA LEU A 181 -8.01 -6.30 6.11
C LEU A 181 -8.04 -4.97 6.84
N LYS A 182 -8.90 -4.88 7.85
CA LYS A 182 -8.95 -3.76 8.78
C LYS A 182 -8.88 -4.27 10.22
N ILE A 183 -7.98 -3.72 11.01
CA ILE A 183 -7.76 -4.04 12.42
C ILE A 183 -7.92 -2.76 13.24
N GLU A 184 -8.77 -2.77 14.27
CA GLU A 184 -8.99 -1.62 15.15
C GLU A 184 -8.90 -2.01 16.63
N GLU A 185 -8.01 -1.34 17.36
CA GLU A 185 -7.86 -1.43 18.83
C GLU A 185 -7.54 -2.84 19.37
N VAL A 186 -6.95 -3.72 18.57
CA VAL A 186 -6.60 -5.10 18.96
C VAL A 186 -5.10 -5.23 19.19
N ASN A 187 -4.72 -5.96 20.25
CA ASN A 187 -3.33 -6.21 20.57
C ASN A 187 -2.82 -7.48 19.88
N ILE A 188 -1.90 -7.32 18.93
CA ILE A 188 -1.32 -8.42 18.14
C ILE A 188 0.18 -8.18 18.03
N GLU A 189 0.99 -9.06 18.57
CA GLU A 189 2.44 -8.86 18.58
C GLU A 189 3.02 -8.75 17.17
N VAL A 190 2.66 -9.68 16.27
CA VAL A 190 3.15 -9.72 14.90
C VAL A 190 1.99 -9.79 13.91
N ILE A 191 1.94 -8.85 13.00
CA ILE A 191 1.00 -8.86 11.87
C ILE A 191 1.81 -9.05 10.59
N GLU A 192 1.53 -10.13 9.86
CA GLU A 192 2.17 -10.44 8.59
C GLU A 192 1.13 -10.79 7.54
N GLY A 193 1.41 -10.45 6.28
CA GLY A 193 0.52 -10.90 5.22
C GLY A 193 0.72 -10.23 3.87
N TYR A 194 -0.11 -10.67 2.96
CA TYR A 194 -0.19 -10.08 1.63
C TYR A 194 -1.60 -10.12 1.07
N THR A 195 -1.86 -9.20 0.15
CA THR A 195 -3.04 -9.25 -0.72
C THR A 195 -2.65 -8.81 -2.14
N THR A 196 -3.31 -9.34 -3.17
CA THR A 196 -3.08 -8.84 -4.53
C THR A 196 -3.84 -7.55 -4.78
N CYS A 197 -5.15 -7.54 -4.49
CA CYS A 197 -6.00 -6.36 -4.66
C CYS A 197 -6.82 -6.12 -3.39
N GLY A 198 -6.31 -5.33 -2.46
CA GLY A 198 -7.06 -5.05 -1.23
C GLY A 198 -6.34 -4.05 -0.35
N ASN A 199 -7.11 -3.34 0.43
CA ASN A 199 -6.57 -2.37 1.37
C ASN A 199 -6.17 -3.03 2.69
N PHE A 200 -5.14 -2.49 3.31
CA PHE A 200 -4.71 -2.87 4.64
C PHE A 200 -4.77 -1.65 5.56
N VAL A 201 -5.52 -1.78 6.64
CA VAL A 201 -5.72 -0.70 7.62
C VAL A 201 -5.48 -1.25 9.01
N VAL A 202 -4.57 -0.63 9.76
CA VAL A 202 -4.38 -0.90 11.19
C VAL A 202 -4.49 0.42 11.95
N LYS A 203 -5.39 0.44 12.91
CA LYS A 203 -5.61 1.59 13.76
C LYS A 203 -5.54 1.20 15.22
N SER A 204 -4.60 1.79 15.92
CA SER A 204 -4.39 1.56 17.36
C SER A 204 -4.05 0.10 17.70
N GLY A 205 -3.78 -0.16 18.96
CA GLY A 205 -3.36 -1.47 19.44
C GLY A 205 -1.87 -1.52 19.80
N ILE A 206 -1.48 -2.61 20.45
CA ILE A 206 -0.09 -2.86 20.84
C ILE A 206 0.50 -3.88 19.86
N HIS A 207 1.50 -3.46 19.10
CA HIS A 207 2.17 -4.29 18.10
C HIS A 207 3.68 -4.16 18.22
N LYS A 208 4.43 -5.23 17.94
CA LYS A 208 5.89 -5.18 17.81
C LYS A 208 6.30 -5.06 16.35
N LYS A 209 5.64 -5.81 15.47
CA LYS A 209 6.00 -5.88 14.06
C LYS A 209 4.78 -5.90 13.14
N ILE A 210 4.86 -5.12 12.07
CA ILE A 210 3.93 -5.23 10.93
C ILE A 210 4.77 -5.44 9.65
N ASP A 211 4.56 -6.55 8.93
CA ASP A 211 5.15 -6.83 7.61
C ASP A 211 4.04 -7.16 6.62
N PHE A 212 3.70 -6.22 5.75
CA PHE A 212 2.56 -6.37 4.85
C PHE A 212 2.85 -5.89 3.43
N ASN A 213 2.37 -6.67 2.46
CA ASN A 213 2.54 -6.39 1.05
C ASN A 213 1.20 -6.38 0.32
N THR A 214 1.01 -5.44 -0.60
CA THR A 214 -0.13 -5.45 -1.53
C THR A 214 0.35 -5.11 -2.95
N SER A 215 -0.32 -5.64 -3.98
CA SER A 215 0.02 -5.22 -5.34
C SER A 215 -0.77 -3.97 -5.75
N ALA A 216 -2.08 -3.91 -5.47
CA ALA A 216 -2.95 -2.81 -5.91
C ALA A 216 -3.88 -2.33 -4.78
N GLY A 217 -3.35 -2.02 -3.61
CA GLY A 217 -4.14 -1.54 -2.48
C GLY A 217 -3.44 -0.46 -1.68
N ALA A 218 -4.21 0.33 -0.97
CA ALA A 218 -3.69 1.31 -0.03
C ALA A 218 -3.36 0.65 1.31
N ILE A 219 -2.29 1.12 1.95
CA ILE A 219 -1.89 0.73 3.30
C ILE A 219 -2.00 1.96 4.19
N ASN A 220 -2.83 1.89 5.24
CA ASN A 220 -3.01 2.97 6.20
C ASN A 220 -2.74 2.47 7.62
N ILE A 221 -1.77 3.08 8.28
CA ILE A 221 -1.39 2.76 9.66
C ILE A 221 -1.53 4.01 10.51
N SER A 222 -2.25 3.91 11.62
CA SER A 222 -2.45 5.07 12.49
C SER A 222 -2.50 4.77 13.98
N ASP A 223 -2.17 5.79 14.76
CA ASP A 223 -2.38 5.88 16.21
C ASP A 223 -1.69 4.76 17.00
N MET A 224 -0.38 4.55 16.81
CA MET A 224 0.35 3.49 17.53
C MET A 224 1.82 3.78 17.77
N ASP A 225 2.34 3.09 18.79
CA ASP A 225 3.76 2.91 19.05
C ASP A 225 4.17 1.48 18.64
N ILE A 226 5.26 1.34 17.86
CA ILE A 226 5.67 0.05 17.29
C ILE A 226 7.19 -0.04 17.10
N GLU A 227 7.76 -1.24 17.21
CA GLU A 227 9.20 -1.43 17.01
C GLU A 227 9.57 -1.39 15.53
N THR A 228 8.87 -2.13 14.68
CA THR A 228 9.25 -2.27 13.27
C THR A 228 8.05 -2.38 12.33
N MET A 229 8.10 -1.61 11.24
CA MET A 229 7.15 -1.73 10.12
C MET A 229 7.89 -1.92 8.80
N LYS A 230 7.42 -2.89 8.00
CA LYS A 230 7.85 -3.10 6.63
C LYS A 230 6.61 -3.23 5.74
N LEU A 231 6.37 -2.21 4.93
CA LEU A 231 5.16 -2.07 4.13
C LEU A 231 5.50 -1.88 2.66
N SER A 232 4.81 -2.60 1.79
CA SER A 232 5.04 -2.51 0.36
C SER A 232 3.73 -2.52 -0.42
N SER A 233 3.64 -1.65 -1.44
CA SER A 233 2.56 -1.68 -2.43
C SER A 233 3.15 -1.47 -3.82
N SER A 234 2.65 -2.19 -4.85
CA SER A 234 3.13 -1.90 -6.21
C SER A 234 2.49 -0.64 -6.78
N ALA A 235 1.19 -0.42 -6.57
CA ALA A 235 0.45 0.71 -7.16
C ALA A 235 -0.39 1.53 -6.15
N GLY A 236 -0.38 1.21 -4.87
CA GLY A 236 -1.17 1.90 -3.85
C GLY A 236 -0.38 2.90 -3.02
N ALA A 237 -1.07 3.79 -2.38
CA ALA A 237 -0.51 4.72 -1.42
C ALA A 237 -0.22 4.02 -0.07
N ILE A 238 0.81 4.50 0.64
CA ILE A 238 1.13 4.10 2.00
C ILE A 238 1.06 5.34 2.89
N LYS A 239 0.20 5.31 3.90
CA LYS A 239 0.00 6.42 4.83
C LYS A 239 0.32 6.02 6.26
N PHE A 240 1.10 6.85 6.92
CA PHE A 240 1.37 6.79 8.35
C PHE A 240 0.80 8.04 9.02
N GLU A 241 0.07 7.86 10.11
CA GLU A 241 -0.52 8.98 10.84
C GLU A 241 -0.44 8.74 12.35
N ASN A 242 0.14 9.68 13.09
CA ASN A 242 0.30 9.55 14.54
C ASN A 242 1.11 8.30 14.94
N ILE A 243 2.30 8.11 14.37
CA ILE A 243 3.12 6.91 14.58
C ILE A 243 4.38 7.27 15.38
N LYS A 244 4.70 6.41 16.34
CA LYS A 244 6.03 6.35 16.95
C LYS A 244 6.63 4.98 16.71
N ALA A 245 7.77 4.93 16.00
CA ALA A 245 8.35 3.66 15.59
C ALA A 245 9.87 3.60 15.82
N GLY A 246 10.40 2.39 16.02
CA GLY A 246 11.84 2.16 15.93
C GLY A 246 12.29 2.27 14.46
N ASN A 247 11.77 1.40 13.60
CA ASN A 247 12.17 1.32 12.20
C ASN A 247 10.95 1.30 11.26
N ILE A 248 10.98 2.14 10.22
CA ILE A 248 9.99 2.14 9.16
C ILE A 248 10.66 1.89 7.80
N SER A 249 10.25 0.84 7.10
CA SER A 249 10.57 0.60 5.70
C SER A 249 9.28 0.63 4.88
N ALA A 250 9.16 1.60 3.97
CA ALA A 250 8.00 1.76 3.11
C ALA A 250 8.41 1.80 1.64
N SER A 251 7.73 1.05 0.78
CA SER A 251 8.05 1.00 -0.64
C SER A 251 6.79 0.96 -1.49
N THR A 252 6.75 1.79 -2.53
CA THR A 252 5.68 1.72 -3.54
C THR A 252 6.24 1.89 -4.95
N GLY A 253 5.62 1.23 -5.94
CA GLY A 253 6.02 1.39 -7.34
C GLY A 253 5.52 2.71 -7.93
N ALA A 254 4.23 3.00 -7.80
CA ALA A 254 3.59 4.18 -8.41
C ALA A 254 2.74 5.01 -7.44
N GLY A 255 2.66 4.64 -6.17
CA GLY A 255 1.87 5.35 -5.16
C GLY A 255 2.63 6.45 -4.42
N THR A 256 1.93 7.18 -3.59
CA THR A 256 2.52 8.12 -2.62
C THR A 256 2.89 7.42 -1.32
N ILE A 257 3.86 7.98 -0.60
CA ILE A 257 4.16 7.62 0.79
C ILE A 257 4.02 8.87 1.63
N ASP A 258 3.07 8.86 2.56
CA ASP A 258 2.72 10.03 3.36
C ASP A 258 2.98 9.78 4.85
N PHE A 259 3.78 10.61 5.46
CA PHE A 259 4.05 10.62 6.90
C PHE A 259 3.43 11.87 7.54
N ILE A 260 2.53 11.66 8.48
CA ILE A 260 1.85 12.73 9.22
C ILE A 260 2.07 12.50 10.72
N LYS A 261 2.67 13.45 11.41
CA LYS A 261 2.97 13.35 12.85
C LYS A 261 3.63 12.00 13.19
N THR A 262 4.73 11.74 12.51
CA THR A 262 5.45 10.46 12.65
C THR A 262 6.82 10.71 13.28
N GLU A 263 7.20 9.88 14.24
CA GLU A 263 8.51 9.87 14.88
C GLU A 263 9.14 8.48 14.75
N SER A 264 10.40 8.38 14.32
CA SER A 264 11.08 7.10 14.17
C SER A 264 12.61 7.24 14.27
N SER A 265 13.28 6.23 14.81
CA SER A 265 14.74 6.22 14.80
C SER A 265 15.31 6.05 13.38
N TYR A 266 14.65 5.22 12.55
CA TYR A 266 15.08 5.03 11.16
C TYR A 266 13.90 4.92 10.19
N ILE A 267 14.00 5.68 9.10
CA ILE A 267 13.02 5.63 8.00
C ILE A 267 13.75 5.37 6.68
N ASN A 268 13.28 4.36 5.93
CA ASN A 268 13.67 4.13 4.54
C ASN A 268 12.40 4.07 3.67
N ALA A 269 12.14 5.15 2.93
CA ALA A 269 10.97 5.28 2.07
C ALA A 269 11.38 5.37 0.60
N ASN A 270 10.77 4.54 -0.25
CA ASN A 270 11.08 4.46 -1.67
C ASN A 270 9.81 4.48 -2.52
N SER A 271 9.72 5.39 -3.48
CA SER A 271 8.67 5.40 -4.49
C SER A 271 9.26 5.40 -5.90
N GLY A 272 8.75 4.56 -6.80
CA GLY A 272 9.19 4.57 -8.20
C GLY A 272 8.74 5.84 -8.93
N ALA A 273 7.45 6.14 -8.93
CA ALA A 273 6.86 7.25 -9.68
C ALA A 273 5.89 8.13 -8.88
N GLY A 274 5.87 8.01 -7.56
CA GLY A 274 5.01 8.81 -6.69
C GLY A 274 5.80 9.76 -5.79
N ASN A 275 5.10 10.58 -5.08
CA ASN A 275 5.68 11.52 -4.13
C ASN A 275 5.96 10.85 -2.77
N ILE A 276 6.92 11.39 -2.04
CA ILE A 276 7.10 11.11 -0.62
C ILE A 276 6.87 12.40 0.13
N THR A 277 5.93 12.41 1.07
CA THR A 277 5.61 13.60 1.86
C THR A 277 5.80 13.36 3.35
N GLY A 278 6.24 14.39 4.06
CA GLY A 278 6.34 14.41 5.50
C GLY A 278 5.77 15.72 6.05
N ASN A 279 4.86 15.61 6.99
CA ASN A 279 4.38 16.76 7.76
C ASN A 279 4.48 16.43 9.24
N GLU A 280 5.25 17.24 9.97
CA GLU A 280 5.59 16.99 11.38
C GLU A 280 6.28 15.61 11.54
N LEU A 281 7.25 15.32 10.65
CA LEU A 281 8.03 14.09 10.64
C LEU A 281 9.36 14.29 11.36
N LYS A 282 9.67 13.42 12.33
CA LYS A 282 10.93 13.41 13.04
C LYS A 282 11.65 12.07 12.88
N SER A 283 12.96 12.10 12.64
CA SER A 283 13.76 10.88 12.59
C SER A 283 15.23 11.13 12.90
N ASP A 284 15.86 10.17 13.59
CA ASP A 284 17.32 10.20 13.73
C ASP A 284 17.99 10.02 12.37
N ARG A 285 17.50 9.09 11.55
CA ARG A 285 18.01 8.84 10.20
C ARG A 285 16.88 8.61 9.20
N GLY A 286 16.73 9.52 8.24
CA GLY A 286 15.74 9.44 7.17
C GLY A 286 16.39 9.24 5.79
N LYS A 287 15.94 8.22 5.05
CA LYS A 287 16.30 8.02 3.65
C LYS A 287 15.04 7.97 2.79
N PHE A 288 14.93 8.91 1.84
CA PHE A 288 13.75 9.10 1.01
C PHE A 288 14.16 9.17 -0.46
N ASN A 289 13.70 8.20 -1.24
CA ASN A 289 14.08 8.09 -2.64
C ASN A 289 12.84 8.06 -3.53
N THR A 290 12.78 8.90 -4.54
CA THR A 290 11.81 8.78 -5.61
C THR A 290 12.49 8.69 -6.98
N GLY A 291 11.95 7.91 -7.90
CA GLY A 291 12.43 7.87 -9.27
C GLY A 291 11.94 9.09 -10.05
N ALA A 292 10.62 9.29 -10.11
CA ALA A 292 9.98 10.41 -10.78
C ALA A 292 8.87 10.99 -9.90
N GLY A 293 9.24 11.83 -8.94
CA GLY A 293 8.30 12.43 -8.00
C GLY A 293 8.96 13.44 -7.10
N THR A 294 8.17 14.07 -6.27
CA THR A 294 8.62 15.11 -5.34
C THR A 294 8.79 14.53 -3.94
N ASN A 295 9.93 14.84 -3.31
CA ASN A 295 10.11 14.71 -1.88
C ASN A 295 9.72 16.04 -1.22
N LYS A 296 8.64 16.06 -0.43
CA LYS A 296 8.15 17.28 0.23
C LYS A 296 8.03 17.08 1.74
N PHE A 297 8.79 17.85 2.49
CA PHE A 297 8.85 17.80 3.94
C PHE A 297 8.55 19.17 4.53
N GLN A 298 7.60 19.22 5.46
CA GLN A 298 7.18 20.45 6.14
C GLN A 298 7.17 20.22 7.66
N LYS A 299 7.76 21.15 8.41
CA LYS A 299 7.92 21.05 9.88
C LYS A 299 8.61 19.76 10.30
N CYS A 300 9.63 19.37 9.53
CA CYS A 300 10.35 18.11 9.76
C CYS A 300 11.65 18.36 10.55
N ASP A 301 12.11 17.31 11.23
CA ASP A 301 13.27 17.37 12.11
C ASP A 301 14.10 16.09 11.92
N PHE A 302 15.31 16.23 11.33
CA PHE A 302 16.18 15.09 11.05
C PHE A 302 17.58 15.33 11.63
N ASN A 303 18.10 14.33 12.33
CA ASN A 303 19.51 14.32 12.65
C ASN A 303 20.35 14.04 11.40
N GLU A 304 20.02 12.98 10.65
CA GLU A 304 20.60 12.67 9.35
C GLU A 304 19.52 12.50 8.27
N ALA A 305 19.68 13.11 7.10
CA ALA A 305 18.73 12.99 6.00
C ALA A 305 19.41 12.68 4.66
N ILE A 306 18.84 11.75 3.90
CA ILE A 306 19.20 11.49 2.50
C ILE A 306 17.93 11.62 1.66
N LEU A 307 17.87 12.66 0.84
CA LEU A 307 16.74 12.97 -0.02
C LEU A 307 17.17 12.86 -1.49
N ASN A 308 16.61 11.92 -2.22
CA ASN A 308 16.97 11.68 -3.61
C ASN A 308 15.76 11.70 -4.52
N THR A 309 15.86 12.35 -5.67
CA THR A 309 14.90 12.19 -6.77
C THR A 309 15.63 12.14 -8.11
N GLY A 310 15.16 11.30 -9.01
CA GLY A 310 15.66 11.24 -10.38
C GLY A 310 15.13 12.39 -11.22
N ALA A 311 13.81 12.50 -11.32
CA ALA A 311 13.11 13.57 -12.03
C ALA A 311 12.00 14.14 -11.15
N GLY A 312 12.22 15.30 -10.53
CA GLY A 312 11.28 15.93 -9.62
C GLY A 312 11.94 16.89 -8.67
N SER A 313 11.19 17.45 -7.78
CA SER A 313 11.68 18.46 -6.84
C SER A 313 11.90 17.90 -5.43
N ILE A 314 12.80 18.53 -4.70
CA ILE A 314 12.96 18.30 -3.28
C ILE A 314 12.61 19.62 -2.57
N ILE A 315 11.60 19.57 -1.72
CA ILE A 315 11.14 20.70 -0.94
C ILE A 315 11.26 20.31 0.53
N PHE A 316 12.09 21.03 1.26
CA PHE A 316 12.32 20.77 2.67
C PHE A 316 12.15 22.04 3.50
N GLN A 317 11.36 21.95 4.56
CA GLN A 317 11.19 22.98 5.56
C GLN A 317 11.29 22.37 6.96
N GLY A 318 12.31 22.74 7.72
CA GLY A 318 12.53 22.21 9.06
C GLY A 318 13.99 22.22 9.49
N ASN A 319 14.30 21.37 10.47
CA ASN A 319 15.63 21.28 11.08
C ASN A 319 16.45 20.14 10.47
N LEU A 320 17.73 20.41 10.26
CA LEU A 320 18.78 19.45 9.93
C LEU A 320 19.91 19.64 10.93
N HIS A 321 20.29 18.59 11.67
CA HIS A 321 21.20 18.78 12.82
C HIS A 321 22.64 18.31 12.56
N SER A 322 22.86 17.23 11.83
CA SER A 322 24.19 16.64 11.65
C SER A 322 24.56 16.54 10.18
N TYR A 323 23.83 15.76 9.42
CA TYR A 323 24.18 15.52 8.02
C TYR A 323 22.94 15.47 7.11
N ALA A 324 23.02 16.18 5.98
CA ALA A 324 22.02 16.03 4.93
C ALA A 324 22.69 15.85 3.55
N LYS A 325 22.18 14.88 2.77
CA LYS A 325 22.54 14.69 1.37
C LYS A 325 21.29 14.79 0.51
N ILE A 326 21.27 15.76 -0.38
CA ILE A 326 20.12 16.13 -1.18
C ILE A 326 20.49 16.10 -2.65
N ASN A 327 19.91 15.17 -3.41
CA ASN A 327 20.23 14.97 -4.81
C ASN A 327 18.96 15.00 -5.67
N SER A 328 18.96 15.88 -6.67
CA SER A 328 17.97 15.88 -7.75
C SER A 328 18.69 15.85 -9.08
N ALA A 329 18.48 14.83 -9.91
CA ALA A 329 19.13 14.81 -11.21
C ALA A 329 18.49 15.87 -12.14
N ILE A 330 17.16 15.90 -12.22
CA ILE A 330 16.39 16.88 -13.01
C ILE A 330 15.27 17.43 -12.14
N GLY A 331 15.39 18.70 -11.72
CA GLY A 331 14.38 19.35 -10.91
C GLY A 331 14.96 20.34 -9.91
N SER A 332 14.11 20.99 -9.16
CA SER A 332 14.51 22.02 -8.19
C SER A 332 14.74 21.44 -6.80
N VAL A 333 15.62 22.10 -6.06
CA VAL A 333 15.79 21.91 -4.61
C VAL A 333 15.42 23.22 -3.93
N ASP A 334 14.44 23.18 -3.04
CA ASP A 334 13.99 24.31 -2.22
C ASP A 334 14.15 23.97 -0.74
N LEU A 335 15.10 24.60 -0.07
CA LEU A 335 15.38 24.40 1.34
C LEU A 335 14.99 25.64 2.13
N ASN A 336 14.21 25.46 3.17
CA ASN A 336 13.87 26.48 4.15
C ASN A 336 14.38 26.02 5.53
N LEU A 337 15.47 26.59 5.98
CA LEU A 337 16.17 26.27 7.21
C LEU A 337 15.92 27.35 8.25
N PRO A 338 15.69 26.99 9.53
CA PRO A 338 15.24 27.94 10.54
C PRO A 338 16.36 28.89 11.08
N ASP A 339 17.62 28.49 10.96
CA ASP A 339 18.75 29.21 11.50
C ASP A 339 19.46 30.08 10.45
N LYS A 340 20.43 30.91 10.88
CA LYS A 340 21.28 31.67 9.98
C LYS A 340 22.19 30.76 9.14
N VAL A 341 22.58 31.22 7.95
CA VAL A 341 23.39 30.41 7.01
C VAL A 341 24.75 30.03 7.63
N GLU A 342 25.31 30.81 8.51
CA GLU A 342 26.57 30.57 9.21
C GLU A 342 26.54 29.35 10.13
N ASN A 343 25.35 28.91 10.53
CA ASN A 343 25.14 27.70 11.35
C ASN A 343 25.21 26.41 10.54
N TYR A 344 25.44 26.51 9.25
CA TYR A 344 25.52 25.35 8.34
C TYR A 344 26.81 25.36 7.53
N ASP A 345 27.33 24.17 7.19
CA ASP A 345 28.35 23.95 6.12
C ASP A 345 27.63 23.40 4.90
N ILE A 346 27.27 24.29 3.95
CA ILE A 346 26.48 23.90 2.77
C ILE A 346 27.38 23.80 1.55
N ASN A 347 27.54 22.58 1.04
CA ASN A 347 28.34 22.29 -0.13
C ASN A 347 27.41 21.99 -1.31
N ILE A 348 27.44 22.80 -2.34
CA ILE A 348 26.57 22.75 -3.50
C ILE A 348 27.35 22.35 -4.74
N PHE A 349 26.84 21.37 -5.48
CA PHE A 349 27.24 21.03 -6.83
C PHE A 349 26.05 21.23 -7.78
N SER A 350 26.16 22.16 -8.72
CA SER A 350 25.13 22.45 -9.72
C SER A 350 25.77 22.54 -11.10
N LYS A 351 25.49 21.58 -11.97
CA LYS A 351 26.12 21.52 -13.31
C LYS A 351 25.46 22.52 -14.27
N GLN A 352 24.14 22.60 -14.27
CA GLN A 352 23.37 23.53 -15.08
C GLN A 352 22.14 24.03 -14.28
N GLY A 353 22.23 25.23 -13.78
CA GLY A 353 21.18 25.82 -12.97
C GLY A 353 21.63 27.07 -12.24
N SER A 354 20.74 27.68 -11.50
CA SER A 354 21.04 28.84 -10.66
C SER A 354 20.91 28.49 -9.19
N VAL A 355 21.71 29.12 -8.37
CA VAL A 355 21.62 29.03 -6.91
C VAL A 355 21.17 30.37 -6.37
N LYS A 356 20.16 30.37 -5.49
CA LYS A 356 19.68 31.52 -4.78
C LYS A 356 19.77 31.31 -3.26
N LEU A 357 20.29 32.31 -2.56
CA LEU A 357 20.25 32.40 -1.11
C LEU A 357 19.39 33.62 -0.73
N ASN A 358 18.34 33.41 0.04
CA ASN A 358 17.40 34.45 0.49
C ASN A 358 16.87 35.35 -0.66
N GLY A 359 16.64 34.72 -1.84
CA GLY A 359 16.15 35.41 -3.03
C GLY A 359 17.22 35.97 -3.98
N GLU A 360 18.46 36.17 -3.51
CA GLU A 360 19.56 36.69 -4.31
C GLU A 360 20.32 35.60 -5.02
N ASN A 361 20.78 35.87 -6.26
CA ASN A 361 21.62 34.93 -7.00
C ASN A 361 23.01 34.89 -6.37
N VAL A 362 23.53 33.69 -6.19
CA VAL A 362 24.88 33.46 -5.67
C VAL A 362 25.71 32.78 -6.74
N GLU A 363 26.85 33.34 -7.09
CA GLU A 363 27.79 32.80 -8.07
C GLU A 363 28.89 32.00 -7.37
N GLY A 364 29.18 30.81 -7.88
CA GLY A 364 30.24 29.93 -7.43
C GLY A 364 31.44 29.93 -8.40
N ARG A 365 32.52 29.25 -8.01
CA ARG A 365 33.63 28.93 -8.91
C ARG A 365 33.31 27.66 -9.71
N GLY A 366 32.93 27.84 -10.99
CA GLY A 366 32.45 26.71 -11.82
C GLY A 366 31.16 26.09 -11.24
N ASP A 367 31.12 24.76 -11.22
CA ASP A 367 29.93 24.00 -10.78
C ASP A 367 29.78 23.88 -9.24
N ARG A 368 30.69 24.48 -8.45
CA ARG A 368 30.74 24.33 -6.98
C ARG A 368 30.58 25.64 -6.25
N LEU A 369 29.80 25.59 -5.19
CA LEU A 369 29.56 26.70 -4.28
C LEU A 369 29.56 26.20 -2.84
N ASN A 370 30.18 26.94 -1.94
CA ASN A 370 30.12 26.69 -0.51
C ASN A 370 29.47 27.90 0.17
N LEU A 371 28.51 27.66 1.04
CA LEU A 371 27.82 28.65 1.84
C LEU A 371 27.94 28.31 3.32
N GLY A 372 27.91 29.35 4.17
CA GLY A 372 27.95 29.21 5.61
C GLY A 372 29.36 28.93 6.15
N SER A 373 29.47 28.20 7.24
CA SER A 373 30.73 28.00 7.98
C SER A 373 31.21 26.56 7.91
N LYS A 374 32.45 26.33 7.50
CA LYS A 374 33.10 25.01 7.49
C LYS A 374 33.31 24.40 8.88
N THR A 375 33.14 25.18 9.93
CA THR A 375 33.28 24.76 11.33
C THR A 375 31.94 24.37 11.94
N SER A 376 30.84 24.44 11.16
CA SER A 376 29.53 24.04 11.62
C SER A 376 29.43 22.51 11.77
N ASP A 377 28.75 22.06 12.79
CA ASP A 377 28.45 20.64 13.04
C ASP A 377 27.40 20.10 12.05
N THR A 378 26.64 20.97 11.38
CA THR A 378 25.62 20.60 10.39
C THR A 378 26.16 20.70 8.98
N ASN A 379 26.41 19.53 8.34
CA ASN A 379 26.92 19.47 6.98
C ASN A 379 25.82 19.11 5.98
N ILE A 380 25.57 19.98 5.01
CA ILE A 380 24.53 19.83 3.99
C ILE A 380 25.21 19.73 2.60
N LYS A 381 25.02 18.63 1.90
CA LYS A 381 25.49 18.41 0.53
C LYS A 381 24.34 18.41 -0.44
N ILE A 382 24.35 19.33 -1.39
CA ILE A 382 23.30 19.46 -2.41
C ILE A 382 23.90 19.19 -3.78
N SER A 383 23.28 18.32 -4.57
CA SER A 383 23.70 18.05 -5.94
C SER A 383 22.50 18.10 -6.90
N THR A 384 22.65 18.84 -8.00
CA THR A 384 21.71 18.82 -9.12
C THR A 384 22.47 18.86 -10.45
N THR A 385 21.96 18.14 -11.45
CA THR A 385 22.50 18.22 -12.82
C THR A 385 21.79 19.31 -13.61
N PHE A 386 20.45 19.35 -13.56
CA PHE A 386 19.62 20.34 -14.23
C PHE A 386 18.55 20.85 -13.26
N GLY A 387 18.66 22.08 -12.77
CA GLY A 387 17.62 22.63 -11.91
C GLY A 387 18.06 23.86 -11.11
N LYS A 388 17.09 24.44 -10.41
CA LYS A 388 17.33 25.59 -9.54
C LYS A 388 17.46 25.12 -8.10
N ILE A 389 18.43 25.69 -7.39
CA ILE A 389 18.59 25.51 -5.96
C ILE A 389 18.20 26.82 -5.29
N LYS A 390 17.23 26.76 -4.40
CA LYS A 390 16.82 27.88 -3.56
C LYS A 390 17.03 27.51 -2.10
N ILE A 391 17.73 28.33 -1.37
CA ILE A 391 17.96 28.19 0.06
C ILE A 391 17.43 29.46 0.73
N SER A 392 16.57 29.28 1.70
CA SER A 392 16.07 30.33 2.57
C SER A 392 16.51 30.02 4.01
N THR A 393 17.09 31.00 4.66
CA THR A 393 17.58 30.92 6.05
C THR A 393 17.10 32.15 6.80
N GLN A 394 17.21 32.16 8.11
CA GLN A 394 16.97 33.38 8.88
C GLN A 394 17.99 34.46 8.46
N GLU A 395 17.53 35.67 8.16
CA GLU A 395 18.41 36.79 7.88
C GLU A 395 19.15 37.21 9.17
N GLY A 396 20.42 37.56 9.03
CA GLY A 396 21.18 38.17 10.12
C GLY A 396 20.63 39.57 10.40
N GLU A 397 20.44 39.92 11.66
CA GLU A 397 20.22 41.33 12.07
C GLU A 397 21.43 42.22 11.73
#